data_1a29da897e35e41db9dfbdfadc54d289
#
_entry.id   1a29da897e35e41db9dfbdfadc54d289
#
_cell.length_a   1.000
_cell.length_b   1.000
_cell.length_c   1.000
_cell.angle_alpha   90.00
_cell.angle_beta   90.00
_cell.angle_gamma   90.00
#
_symmetry.space_group_name_H-M   'P 1'
#
loop_
_entity.id
_entity.type
_entity.pdbx_description
1 polymer ?
#
loop_
_entity_poly.entity_id
_entity_poly.type
_entity_poly.pdbx_seq_one_letter_code
_entity_poly.pdbx_strand_id
1 'polypeptide(L)'
;QIGRGLRKTDTKKNVFIIDVVDEYGAMARPCSMHSIFQNAMYVPFGNITNRSYSVGDMIEIDGIIERVERIVEIDINSFEDKYGDYLSQEQLAREYYVSTGTITSWIKKGKIKPTVSYPFGNKQIYLFSPEDVKNIRNELNIPEHTEETIKKDFFDFLAERDYSLSYKMPFLLSFIKNMNSIGDANIEAVMGDYIAFYEDRIARGLPVDRPSCPYNAETLKDRKMIKANMLTNPFEKFERKRFLYQSKDLGVISMNHALFSRMEKEDFQRVKEQMFEDLKNYYKEMGV
;
A
#
# COMPACT_ATOMS: atom_id res chain seq x y z
N GLN A 1 -22.99 -3.38 8.81
CA GLN A 1 -24.32 -2.98 8.28
C GLN A 1 -24.80 -3.88 7.13
N ILE A 2 -23.90 -4.48 6.36
CA ILE A 2 -24.23 -5.40 5.26
C ILE A 2 -25.09 -6.56 5.75
N GLY A 3 -24.75 -7.18 6.89
CA GLY A 3 -25.51 -8.30 7.45
C GLY A 3 -26.97 -8.01 7.78
N ARG A 4 -27.33 -6.75 8.05
CA ARG A 4 -28.75 -6.35 8.20
C ARG A 4 -29.48 -6.26 6.86
N GLY A 5 -28.77 -5.87 5.80
CA GLY A 5 -29.30 -5.82 4.45
C GLY A 5 -29.61 -7.20 3.88
N LEU A 6 -28.79 -8.20 4.22
CA LEU A 6 -28.92 -9.57 3.69
C LEU A 6 -29.99 -10.42 4.39
N ARG A 7 -30.63 -9.95 5.47
CA ARG A 7 -31.74 -10.68 6.08
C ARG A 7 -32.91 -10.83 5.12
N LYS A 8 -33.24 -12.05 4.79
CA LYS A 8 -34.40 -12.38 3.95
C LYS A 8 -35.70 -12.03 4.68
N THR A 9 -36.56 -11.28 4.02
CA THR A 9 -37.93 -11.03 4.47
C THR A 9 -38.87 -11.33 3.29
N ASP A 10 -40.12 -11.69 3.55
CA ASP A 10 -41.06 -12.10 2.52
C ASP A 10 -41.37 -11.00 1.48
N THR A 11 -41.09 -9.76 1.82
CA THR A 11 -41.33 -8.60 0.94
C THR A 11 -40.08 -8.14 0.19
N LYS A 12 -38.89 -8.65 0.54
CA LYS A 12 -37.60 -8.17 0.03
C LYS A 12 -37.11 -9.07 -1.09
N LYS A 13 -37.20 -8.57 -2.33
CA LYS A 13 -36.76 -9.31 -3.51
C LYS A 13 -35.27 -9.16 -3.82
N ASN A 14 -34.70 -7.98 -3.58
CA ASN A 14 -33.31 -7.66 -3.90
C ASN A 14 -32.68 -6.80 -2.80
N VAL A 15 -31.37 -6.87 -2.68
CA VAL A 15 -30.54 -5.99 -1.85
C VAL A 15 -29.53 -5.32 -2.76
N PHE A 16 -29.51 -4.00 -2.74
CA PHE A 16 -28.47 -3.23 -3.41
C PHE A 16 -27.40 -2.89 -2.39
N ILE A 17 -26.15 -3.20 -2.69
CA ILE A 17 -24.99 -2.82 -1.90
C ILE A 17 -24.23 -1.82 -2.76
N ILE A 18 -24.22 -0.56 -2.33
CA ILE A 18 -23.38 0.48 -2.93
C ILE A 18 -22.13 0.55 -2.07
N ASP A 19 -21.01 0.13 -2.62
CA ASP A 19 -19.71 0.28 -1.99
C ASP A 19 -19.01 1.45 -2.66
N VAL A 20 -18.93 2.58 -1.95
CA VAL A 20 -18.17 3.74 -2.41
C VAL A 20 -16.69 3.41 -2.19
N VAL A 21 -16.07 2.80 -3.18
CA VAL A 21 -14.65 2.53 -3.18
C VAL A 21 -13.92 3.82 -3.46
N ASP A 22 -13.32 4.37 -2.42
CA ASP A 22 -12.48 5.55 -2.53
C ASP A 22 -11.28 5.28 -3.44
N GLU A 23 -10.96 6.19 -4.34
CA GLU A 23 -9.82 6.09 -5.28
C GLU A 23 -8.44 5.99 -4.61
N TYR A 24 -8.39 6.02 -3.30
CA TYR A 24 -7.18 5.81 -2.50
C TYR A 24 -6.75 4.35 -2.55
N GLY A 25 -6.48 3.86 -3.76
CA GLY A 25 -6.15 2.50 -4.13
C GLY A 25 -4.86 1.94 -3.56
N ALA A 26 -4.46 2.36 -2.40
CA ALA A 26 -3.24 1.85 -1.79
C ALA A 26 -3.48 0.81 -0.70
N MET A 27 -4.72 0.58 -0.25
CA MET A 27 -4.96 -0.40 0.80
C MET A 27 -6.24 -1.19 0.57
N ALA A 28 -6.11 -2.51 0.58
CA ALA A 28 -7.23 -3.41 0.79
C ALA A 28 -7.90 -3.02 2.11
N ARG A 29 -9.04 -2.35 2.04
CA ARG A 29 -9.80 -2.00 3.24
C ARG A 29 -10.50 -3.25 3.73
N PRO A 30 -10.40 -3.60 5.02
CA PRO A 30 -11.00 -4.82 5.56
C PRO A 30 -12.52 -4.94 5.37
N CYS A 31 -13.18 -3.88 4.97
CA CYS A 31 -14.64 -3.82 4.81
C CYS A 31 -15.10 -3.50 3.39
N SER A 32 -14.19 -3.43 2.41
CA SER A 32 -14.59 -3.30 1.03
C SER A 32 -15.02 -4.65 0.47
N MET A 33 -15.92 -4.63 -0.50
CA MET A 33 -16.30 -5.88 -1.18
C MET A 33 -15.09 -6.53 -1.86
N HIS A 34 -14.11 -5.75 -2.31
CA HIS A 34 -12.84 -6.24 -2.84
C HIS A 34 -12.05 -7.07 -1.82
N SER A 35 -12.06 -6.69 -0.54
CA SER A 35 -11.37 -7.45 0.50
C SER A 35 -12.17 -8.69 0.94
N ILE A 36 -13.50 -8.66 0.84
CA ILE A 36 -14.35 -9.83 1.14
C ILE A 36 -14.13 -10.93 0.11
N PHE A 37 -14.03 -10.57 -1.17
CA PHE A 37 -13.83 -11.49 -2.29
C PHE A 37 -12.39 -11.52 -2.79
N GLN A 38 -11.44 -11.08 -2.03
CA GLN A 38 -10.01 -10.98 -2.32
C GLN A 38 -9.68 -10.23 -3.61
N ASN A 39 -10.04 -10.76 -4.75
CA ASN A 39 -9.80 -10.19 -6.08
C ASN A 39 -11.09 -9.84 -6.82
N ALA A 40 -12.22 -9.82 -6.12
CA ALA A 40 -13.49 -9.52 -6.76
C ALA A 40 -13.47 -8.13 -7.41
N MET A 41 -13.94 -8.10 -8.61
CA MET A 41 -14.08 -6.88 -9.38
C MET A 41 -15.51 -6.37 -9.31
N TYR A 42 -15.62 -5.06 -9.21
CA TYR A 42 -16.90 -4.39 -9.36
C TYR A 42 -16.98 -3.83 -10.77
N VAL A 43 -18.05 -4.18 -11.43
CA VAL A 43 -18.46 -3.42 -12.58
C VAL A 43 -19.35 -2.31 -12.04
N PRO A 44 -18.96 -1.03 -12.17
CA PRO A 44 -19.83 0.06 -11.79
C PRO A 44 -21.04 0.01 -12.70
N PHE A 45 -22.19 -0.23 -12.12
CA PHE A 45 -23.44 -0.14 -12.82
C PHE A 45 -24.01 1.24 -12.60
N GLY A 46 -24.21 1.95 -13.68
CA GLY A 46 -25.30 2.91 -13.71
C GLY A 46 -26.59 2.19 -13.41
N ASN A 47 -27.45 2.88 -12.78
CA ASN A 47 -28.83 2.57 -12.46
C ASN A 47 -29.21 1.07 -12.53
N ILE A 48 -29.04 0.34 -11.43
CA ILE A 48 -29.38 -1.06 -11.28
C ILE A 48 -30.92 -1.18 -11.24
N THR A 49 -31.55 -0.92 -12.34
CA THR A 49 -32.94 -1.31 -12.58
C THR A 49 -32.90 -2.63 -13.32
N ASN A 50 -34.00 -3.37 -13.32
CA ASN A 50 -34.15 -4.61 -14.10
C ASN A 50 -34.09 -4.37 -15.62
N ARG A 51 -33.31 -3.40 -16.07
CA ARG A 51 -33.07 -3.09 -17.47
C ARG A 51 -31.76 -3.70 -17.90
N SER A 52 -31.76 -4.41 -18.98
CA SER A 52 -30.54 -4.78 -19.69
C SER A 52 -30.05 -3.59 -20.49
N TYR A 53 -28.76 -3.28 -20.36
CA TYR A 53 -28.11 -2.27 -21.17
C TYR A 53 -27.32 -2.92 -22.29
N SER A 54 -27.35 -2.28 -23.46
CA SER A 54 -26.53 -2.68 -24.60
C SER A 54 -25.32 -1.75 -24.76
N VAL A 55 -24.30 -2.24 -25.41
CA VAL A 55 -23.13 -1.40 -25.73
C VAL A 55 -23.59 -0.20 -26.56
N GLY A 56 -23.25 0.99 -26.14
CA GLY A 56 -23.62 2.25 -26.77
C GLY A 56 -24.82 2.96 -26.14
N ASP A 57 -25.54 2.30 -25.21
CA ASP A 57 -26.60 2.97 -24.48
C ASP A 57 -26.05 4.10 -23.60
N MET A 58 -26.86 5.13 -23.41
CA MET A 58 -26.56 6.21 -22.49
C MET A 58 -27.22 5.95 -21.16
N ILE A 59 -26.48 6.01 -20.10
CA ILE A 59 -26.95 5.86 -18.72
C ILE A 59 -26.68 7.11 -17.91
N GLU A 60 -27.60 7.45 -17.02
CA GLU A 60 -27.45 8.56 -16.09
C GLU A 60 -27.20 8.00 -14.71
N ILE A 61 -26.09 8.48 -14.10
CA ILE A 61 -25.69 8.15 -12.74
C ILE A 61 -25.47 9.47 -12.01
N ASP A 62 -26.30 9.75 -11.01
CA ASP A 62 -26.22 10.97 -10.19
C ASP A 62 -26.08 12.27 -11.01
N GLY A 63 -26.79 12.38 -12.13
CA GLY A 63 -26.76 13.53 -13.04
C GLY A 63 -25.58 13.52 -14.03
N ILE A 64 -24.76 12.49 -14.03
CA ILE A 64 -23.71 12.27 -15.02
C ILE A 64 -24.24 11.30 -16.07
N ILE A 65 -24.19 11.71 -17.33
CA ILE A 65 -24.59 10.87 -18.45
C ILE A 65 -23.34 10.19 -19.01
N GLU A 66 -23.31 8.87 -18.93
CA GLU A 66 -22.22 8.06 -19.48
C GLU A 66 -22.74 7.10 -20.55
N ARG A 67 -21.87 6.81 -21.51
CA ARG A 67 -22.16 5.82 -22.54
C ARG A 67 -21.76 4.44 -22.04
N VAL A 68 -22.65 3.48 -22.18
CA VAL A 68 -22.32 2.07 -21.92
C VAL A 68 -21.41 1.56 -23.05
N GLU A 69 -20.11 1.49 -22.78
CA GLU A 69 -19.15 0.99 -23.75
C GLU A 69 -19.09 -0.54 -23.77
N ARG A 70 -19.36 -1.16 -22.61
CA ARG A 70 -19.33 -2.60 -22.48
C ARG A 70 -20.15 -3.05 -21.27
N ILE A 71 -20.98 -4.07 -21.46
CA ILE A 71 -21.65 -4.80 -20.39
C ILE A 71 -20.98 -6.16 -20.27
N VAL A 72 -20.53 -6.50 -19.08
CA VAL A 72 -19.99 -7.82 -18.75
C VAL A 72 -20.79 -8.36 -17.58
N GLU A 73 -21.50 -9.44 -17.79
CA GLU A 73 -22.12 -10.17 -16.71
C GLU A 73 -21.06 -10.97 -15.97
N ILE A 74 -20.95 -10.75 -14.67
CA ILE A 74 -20.01 -11.46 -13.80
C ILE A 74 -20.81 -12.18 -12.73
N ASP A 75 -20.82 -13.50 -12.78
CA ASP A 75 -21.19 -14.33 -11.67
C ASP A 75 -20.04 -14.34 -10.66
N ILE A 76 -20.28 -13.75 -9.48
CA ILE A 76 -19.25 -13.58 -8.44
C ILE A 76 -18.70 -14.95 -7.98
N ASN A 77 -19.54 -15.96 -7.87
CA ASN A 77 -19.09 -17.28 -7.44
C ASN A 77 -18.19 -17.94 -8.49
N SER A 78 -18.61 -17.90 -9.76
CA SER A 78 -17.79 -18.44 -10.85
C SER A 78 -16.54 -17.61 -11.12
N PHE A 79 -16.53 -16.32 -10.72
CA PHE A 79 -15.34 -15.48 -10.80
C PHE A 79 -14.30 -15.88 -9.75
N GLU A 80 -14.71 -16.13 -8.52
CA GLU A 80 -13.83 -16.59 -7.45
C GLU A 80 -13.25 -17.97 -7.76
N ASP A 81 -14.10 -18.92 -8.21
CA ASP A 81 -13.66 -20.25 -8.65
C ASP A 81 -12.61 -20.17 -9.78
N LYS A 82 -12.77 -19.21 -10.68
CA LYS A 82 -11.89 -19.08 -11.84
C LYS A 82 -10.62 -18.28 -11.60
N TYR A 83 -10.68 -17.26 -10.73
CA TYR A 83 -9.62 -16.27 -10.56
C TYR A 83 -9.18 -16.08 -9.11
N GLY A 84 -9.63 -16.92 -8.19
CA GLY A 84 -9.31 -16.82 -6.75
C GLY A 84 -7.80 -16.80 -6.47
N ASP A 85 -7.04 -17.54 -7.27
CA ASP A 85 -5.58 -17.63 -7.15
C ASP A 85 -4.81 -16.53 -7.92
N TYR A 86 -5.54 -15.69 -8.69
CA TYR A 86 -4.88 -14.66 -9.50
C TYR A 86 -4.52 -13.46 -8.66
N LEU A 87 -3.38 -12.88 -8.95
CA LEU A 87 -2.93 -11.65 -8.30
C LEU A 87 -3.44 -10.41 -9.03
N SER A 88 -3.97 -9.46 -8.28
CA SER A 88 -4.20 -8.12 -8.78
C SER A 88 -2.87 -7.39 -9.04
N GLN A 89 -2.94 -6.25 -9.71
CA GLN A 89 -1.78 -5.40 -9.95
C GLN A 89 -1.08 -4.97 -8.63
N GLU A 90 -1.85 -4.67 -7.59
CA GLU A 90 -1.34 -4.30 -6.27
C GLU A 90 -0.70 -5.50 -5.57
N GLN A 91 -1.31 -6.67 -5.65
CA GLN A 91 -0.75 -7.89 -5.08
C GLN A 91 0.54 -8.30 -5.79
N LEU A 92 0.57 -8.21 -7.13
CA LEU A 92 1.77 -8.48 -7.92
C LEU A 92 2.90 -7.50 -7.56
N ALA A 93 2.58 -6.22 -7.35
CA ALA A 93 3.56 -5.22 -6.93
C ALA A 93 4.17 -5.57 -5.56
N ARG A 94 3.35 -6.03 -4.61
CA ARG A 94 3.81 -6.50 -3.31
C ARG A 94 4.64 -7.77 -3.42
N GLU A 95 4.23 -8.69 -4.29
CA GLU A 95 4.95 -9.95 -4.52
C GLU A 95 6.36 -9.72 -5.08
N TYR A 96 6.53 -8.68 -5.88
CA TYR A 96 7.81 -8.32 -6.48
C TYR A 96 8.58 -7.21 -5.75
N TYR A 97 8.06 -6.72 -4.61
CA TYR A 97 8.64 -5.62 -3.84
C TYR A 97 8.82 -4.32 -4.64
N VAL A 98 7.96 -4.10 -5.62
CA VAL A 98 7.95 -2.88 -6.43
C VAL A 98 6.70 -2.04 -6.18
N SER A 99 6.65 -0.82 -6.71
CA SER A 99 5.45 0.01 -6.64
C SER A 99 4.40 -0.44 -7.67
N THR A 100 3.12 -0.20 -7.36
CA THR A 100 2.03 -0.40 -8.33
C THR A 100 2.26 0.40 -9.60
N GLY A 101 2.85 1.60 -9.49
CA GLY A 101 3.26 2.42 -10.64
C GLY A 101 4.31 1.72 -11.51
N THR A 102 5.21 0.94 -10.94
CA THR A 102 6.17 0.12 -11.68
C THR A 102 5.47 -0.93 -12.53
N ILE A 103 4.51 -1.68 -11.93
CA ILE A 103 3.70 -2.66 -12.66
C ILE A 103 2.92 -1.99 -13.80
N THR A 104 2.26 -0.84 -13.51
CA THR A 104 1.56 -0.07 -14.55
C THR A 104 2.49 0.32 -15.69
N SER A 105 3.72 0.77 -15.38
CA SER A 105 4.71 1.13 -16.39
C SER A 105 5.15 -0.08 -17.22
N TRP A 106 5.32 -1.24 -16.58
CA TRP A 106 5.70 -2.47 -17.29
C TRP A 106 4.60 -2.94 -18.24
N ILE A 107 3.33 -2.88 -17.83
CA ILE A 107 2.17 -3.18 -18.69
C ILE A 107 2.16 -2.21 -19.89
N LYS A 108 2.22 -0.91 -19.63
CA LYS A 108 2.19 0.12 -20.67
C LYS A 108 3.33 0.00 -21.68
N LYS A 109 4.51 -0.42 -21.21
CA LYS A 109 5.70 -0.65 -22.07
C LYS A 109 5.71 -2.03 -22.73
N GLY A 110 4.70 -2.86 -22.48
CA GLY A 110 4.63 -4.22 -23.01
C GLY A 110 5.69 -5.18 -22.46
N LYS A 111 6.32 -4.85 -21.32
CA LYS A 111 7.28 -5.73 -20.65
C LYS A 111 6.61 -6.93 -19.99
N ILE A 112 5.39 -6.74 -19.49
CA ILE A 112 4.56 -7.79 -18.94
C ILE A 112 3.16 -7.68 -19.54
N LYS A 113 2.48 -8.84 -19.63
CA LYS A 113 1.08 -8.90 -20.07
C LYS A 113 0.23 -9.49 -18.94
N PRO A 114 -0.91 -8.88 -18.61
CA PRO A 114 -1.85 -9.49 -17.68
C PRO A 114 -2.51 -10.71 -18.33
N THR A 115 -2.78 -11.74 -17.54
CA THR A 115 -3.52 -12.93 -17.99
C THR A 115 -4.94 -12.53 -18.38
N VAL A 116 -5.53 -11.65 -17.58
CA VAL A 116 -6.89 -11.16 -17.79
C VAL A 116 -6.92 -9.65 -17.57
N SER A 117 -7.72 -8.98 -18.40
CA SER A 117 -7.94 -7.55 -18.31
C SER A 117 -9.45 -7.28 -18.38
N TYR A 118 -9.97 -6.59 -17.39
CA TYR A 118 -11.37 -6.19 -17.32
C TYR A 118 -11.52 -4.67 -17.33
N PRO A 119 -12.45 -4.12 -18.08
CA PRO A 119 -12.78 -2.71 -18.01
C PRO A 119 -13.50 -2.42 -16.70
N PHE A 120 -13.13 -1.31 -16.06
CA PHE A 120 -13.74 -0.80 -14.83
C PHE A 120 -13.85 0.72 -14.93
N GLY A 121 -15.02 1.22 -15.34
CA GLY A 121 -15.18 2.61 -15.70
C GLY A 121 -14.14 3.04 -16.74
N ASN A 122 -13.40 4.09 -16.47
CA ASN A 122 -12.31 4.59 -17.31
C ASN A 122 -10.97 3.87 -17.09
N LYS A 123 -10.93 2.85 -16.23
CA LYS A 123 -9.72 2.11 -15.89
C LYS A 123 -9.79 0.66 -16.36
N GLN A 124 -8.66 0.01 -16.39
CA GLN A 124 -8.54 -1.43 -16.60
C GLN A 124 -8.06 -2.09 -15.30
N ILE A 125 -8.69 -3.18 -14.91
CA ILE A 125 -8.19 -4.06 -13.85
C ILE A 125 -7.45 -5.21 -14.51
N TYR A 126 -6.28 -5.48 -14.00
CA TYR A 126 -5.38 -6.51 -14.49
C TYR A 126 -5.24 -7.62 -13.46
N LEU A 127 -5.37 -8.87 -13.93
CA LEU A 127 -5.15 -10.06 -13.13
C LEU A 127 -4.05 -10.91 -13.77
N PHE A 128 -3.25 -11.52 -12.92
CA PHE A 128 -2.10 -12.34 -13.30
C PHE A 128 -2.26 -13.73 -12.70
N SER A 129 -2.22 -14.75 -13.53
CA SER A 129 -2.26 -16.14 -13.08
C SER A 129 -0.99 -16.51 -12.30
N PRO A 130 -1.05 -17.52 -11.42
CA PRO A 130 0.15 -18.02 -10.74
C PRO A 130 1.29 -18.43 -11.68
N GLU A 131 0.95 -18.93 -12.86
CA GLU A 131 1.93 -19.29 -13.89
C GLU A 131 2.60 -18.03 -14.47
N ASP A 132 1.82 -17.02 -14.86
CA ASP A 132 2.36 -15.77 -15.38
C ASP A 132 3.20 -15.04 -14.34
N VAL A 133 2.82 -15.08 -13.07
CA VAL A 133 3.63 -14.52 -11.96
C VAL A 133 5.01 -15.18 -11.93
N LYS A 134 5.11 -16.51 -12.08
CA LYS A 134 6.40 -17.21 -12.15
C LYS A 134 7.19 -16.85 -13.41
N ASN A 135 6.53 -16.83 -14.56
CA ASN A 135 7.16 -16.52 -15.85
C ASN A 135 7.71 -15.09 -15.86
N ILE A 136 6.93 -14.10 -15.42
CA ILE A 136 7.36 -12.71 -15.30
C ILE A 136 8.56 -12.58 -14.33
N ARG A 137 8.53 -13.30 -13.20
CA ARG A 137 9.64 -13.34 -12.25
C ARG A 137 10.94 -13.79 -12.90
N ASN A 138 10.87 -14.89 -13.67
CA ASN A 138 12.02 -15.46 -14.37
C ASN A 138 12.53 -14.53 -15.49
N GLU A 139 11.63 -14.02 -16.33
CA GLU A 139 11.98 -13.14 -17.46
C GLU A 139 12.62 -11.82 -17.00
N LEU A 140 12.14 -11.25 -15.89
CA LEU A 140 12.67 -10.01 -15.34
C LEU A 140 13.75 -10.21 -14.28
N ASN A 141 14.17 -11.46 -14.01
CA ASN A 141 15.14 -11.84 -12.98
C ASN A 141 14.80 -11.24 -11.60
N ILE A 142 13.51 -11.28 -11.21
CA ILE A 142 13.05 -10.77 -9.94
C ILE A 142 13.32 -11.81 -8.86
N PRO A 143 14.04 -11.48 -7.77
CA PRO A 143 14.31 -12.44 -6.71
C PRO A 143 13.02 -12.91 -6.02
N GLU A 144 13.04 -14.13 -5.52
CA GLU A 144 11.96 -14.63 -4.70
C GLU A 144 12.11 -14.10 -3.27
N HIS A 145 11.01 -13.59 -2.71
CA HIS A 145 10.95 -13.03 -1.37
C HIS A 145 10.07 -13.91 -0.49
N THR A 146 10.71 -14.64 0.41
CA THR A 146 10.04 -15.58 1.34
C THR A 146 10.26 -15.16 2.79
N GLU A 147 9.62 -15.85 3.73
CA GLU A 147 9.91 -15.66 5.15
C GLU A 147 11.36 -15.98 5.51
N GLU A 148 12.01 -16.90 4.79
CA GLU A 148 13.41 -17.26 5.03
C GLU A 148 14.36 -16.17 4.52
N THR A 149 14.03 -15.51 3.43
CA THR A 149 14.87 -14.43 2.84
C THR A 149 14.61 -13.07 3.47
N ILE A 150 13.52 -12.88 4.22
CA ILE A 150 13.03 -11.56 4.67
C ILE A 150 14.06 -10.76 5.46
N LYS A 151 14.88 -11.39 6.28
CA LYS A 151 15.97 -10.71 7.01
C LYS A 151 17.02 -10.16 6.05
N LYS A 152 17.45 -10.98 5.08
CA LYS A 152 18.38 -10.55 4.04
C LYS A 152 17.78 -9.43 3.20
N ASP A 153 16.54 -9.59 2.75
CA ASP A 153 15.81 -8.61 1.94
C ASP A 153 15.68 -7.26 2.68
N PHE A 154 15.48 -7.30 3.99
CA PHE A 154 15.44 -6.10 4.82
C PHE A 154 16.78 -5.36 4.84
N PHE A 155 17.89 -6.07 5.04
CA PHE A 155 19.21 -5.46 5.01
C PHE A 155 19.61 -4.98 3.62
N ASP A 156 19.29 -5.73 2.58
CA ASP A 156 19.50 -5.31 1.18
C ASP A 156 18.73 -4.01 0.89
N PHE A 157 17.47 -3.91 1.33
CA PHE A 157 16.68 -2.69 1.20
C PHE A 157 17.28 -1.48 1.93
N LEU A 158 17.86 -1.68 3.09
CA LEU A 158 18.56 -0.61 3.80
C LEU A 158 19.88 -0.22 3.09
N ALA A 159 20.56 -1.20 2.49
CA ALA A 159 21.79 -0.98 1.75
C ALA A 159 21.60 -0.22 0.43
N GLU A 160 20.39 -0.19 -0.15
CA GLU A 160 20.06 0.61 -1.34
C GLU A 160 20.31 2.12 -1.13
N ARG A 161 20.23 2.62 0.11
CA ARG A 161 20.42 4.04 0.49
C ARG A 161 19.65 5.02 -0.38
N ASP A 162 18.46 4.63 -0.85
CA ASP A 162 17.57 5.50 -1.64
C ASP A 162 16.90 6.54 -0.73
N TYR A 163 17.59 7.68 -0.56
CA TYR A 163 17.16 8.80 0.29
C TYR A 163 16.94 10.07 -0.54
N SER A 164 15.73 10.26 -1.04
CA SER A 164 15.36 11.57 -1.62
C SER A 164 15.24 12.65 -0.55
N LEU A 165 14.71 12.30 0.62
CA LEU A 165 14.66 13.08 1.86
C LEU A 165 15.12 12.20 3.02
N SER A 166 15.46 12.81 4.16
CA SER A 166 15.97 12.08 5.34
C SER A 166 14.95 11.15 6.00
N TYR A 167 13.68 11.22 5.66
CA TYR A 167 12.52 10.66 6.38
C TYR A 167 12.66 9.19 6.83
N LYS A 168 13.26 8.35 5.98
CA LYS A 168 13.39 6.90 6.25
C LYS A 168 14.23 6.63 7.50
N MET A 169 15.30 7.40 7.70
CA MET A 169 16.25 7.18 8.78
C MET A 169 15.69 7.57 10.17
N PRO A 170 15.18 8.82 10.39
CA PRO A 170 14.55 9.15 11.66
C PRO A 170 13.32 8.30 11.97
N PHE A 171 12.54 7.92 10.94
CA PHE A 171 11.40 7.05 11.12
C PHE A 171 11.81 5.69 11.68
N LEU A 172 12.78 5.03 11.04
CA LEU A 172 13.21 3.69 11.47
C LEU A 172 13.87 3.73 12.86
N LEU A 173 14.66 4.76 13.16
CA LEU A 173 15.24 4.98 14.49
C LEU A 173 14.16 5.16 15.55
N SER A 174 13.13 5.98 15.26
CA SER A 174 12.01 6.21 16.16
C SER A 174 11.16 4.95 16.36
N PHE A 175 10.95 4.17 15.31
CA PHE A 175 10.26 2.88 15.39
C PHE A 175 11.01 1.90 16.30
N ILE A 176 12.31 1.67 16.05
CA ILE A 176 13.11 0.73 16.84
C ILE A 176 13.24 1.19 18.30
N LYS A 177 13.27 2.50 18.57
CA LYS A 177 13.32 3.05 19.92
C LYS A 177 12.04 2.75 20.72
N ASN A 178 10.87 2.81 20.06
CA ASN A 178 9.57 2.64 20.70
C ASN A 178 9.00 1.22 20.56
N MET A 179 9.75 0.33 19.93
CA MET A 179 9.33 -1.05 19.71
C MET A 179 9.36 -1.85 21.03
N ASN A 180 8.27 -2.56 21.31
CA ASN A 180 8.16 -3.46 22.45
C ASN A 180 8.75 -4.86 22.15
N SER A 181 8.63 -5.77 23.14
CA SER A 181 9.17 -7.13 23.07
C SER A 181 8.51 -8.07 22.05
N ILE A 182 7.43 -7.64 21.40
CA ILE A 182 6.74 -8.42 20.37
C ILE A 182 6.84 -7.77 18.99
N GLY A 183 7.62 -6.69 18.86
CA GLY A 183 7.84 -6.02 17.58
C GLY A 183 6.85 -4.90 17.26
N ASP A 184 6.03 -4.46 18.21
CA ASP A 184 5.02 -3.41 18.03
C ASP A 184 5.50 -2.07 18.60
N ALA A 185 5.17 -0.99 17.92
CA ALA A 185 5.40 0.37 18.40
C ALA A 185 4.14 1.23 18.25
N ASN A 186 3.81 2.02 19.27
CA ASN A 186 2.70 2.94 19.21
C ASN A 186 2.99 4.06 18.20
N ILE A 187 2.07 4.33 17.28
CA ILE A 187 2.24 5.31 16.20
C ILE A 187 2.50 6.72 16.74
N GLU A 188 1.81 7.11 17.82
CA GLU A 188 1.97 8.45 18.40
C GLU A 188 3.34 8.61 19.07
N ALA A 189 3.87 7.55 19.68
CA ALA A 189 5.22 7.56 20.26
C ALA A 189 6.30 7.64 19.16
N VAL A 190 6.16 6.82 18.12
CA VAL A 190 7.06 6.88 16.94
C VAL A 190 7.03 8.26 16.30
N MET A 191 5.85 8.83 16.09
CA MET A 191 5.70 10.17 15.54
C MET A 191 6.30 11.24 16.47
N GLY A 192 6.14 11.09 17.78
CA GLY A 192 6.74 12.02 18.76
C GLY A 192 8.25 12.12 18.62
N ASP A 193 8.94 10.98 18.59
CA ASP A 193 10.40 10.95 18.39
C ASP A 193 10.82 11.40 16.99
N TYR A 194 10.03 11.07 15.98
CA TYR A 194 10.24 11.54 14.63
C TYR A 194 10.17 13.07 14.50
N ILE A 195 9.18 13.70 15.14
CA ILE A 195 9.06 15.15 15.22
C ILE A 195 10.24 15.75 16.00
N ALA A 196 10.55 15.19 17.18
CA ALA A 196 11.63 15.67 18.04
C ALA A 196 12.99 15.70 17.32
N PHE A 197 13.25 14.78 16.42
CA PHE A 197 14.46 14.80 15.59
C PHE A 197 14.57 16.09 14.75
N TYR A 198 13.48 16.51 14.11
CA TYR A 198 13.49 17.71 13.27
C TYR A 198 13.43 18.99 14.10
N GLU A 199 12.74 18.98 15.23
CA GLU A 199 12.72 20.10 16.17
C GLU A 199 14.11 20.37 16.75
N ASP A 200 14.87 19.33 17.10
CA ASP A 200 16.27 19.46 17.56
C ASP A 200 17.15 20.14 16.49
N ARG A 201 16.97 19.76 15.22
CA ARG A 201 17.71 20.42 14.14
C ARG A 201 17.37 21.90 14.00
N ILE A 202 16.09 22.26 14.09
CA ILE A 202 15.64 23.67 14.07
C ILE A 202 16.23 24.43 15.26
N ALA A 203 16.16 23.85 16.46
CA ALA A 203 16.68 24.46 17.68
C ALA A 203 18.20 24.74 17.61
N ARG A 204 18.94 23.92 16.88
CA ARG A 204 20.38 24.12 16.62
C ARG A 204 20.66 25.05 15.44
N GLY A 205 19.66 25.60 14.78
CA GLY A 205 19.83 26.43 13.59
C GLY A 205 20.30 25.65 12.36
N LEU A 206 20.11 24.32 12.35
CA LEU A 206 20.48 23.45 11.24
C LEU A 206 19.33 23.31 10.25
N PRO A 207 19.58 23.12 8.96
CA PRO A 207 18.56 22.81 7.98
C PRO A 207 17.79 21.53 8.38
N VAL A 208 16.47 21.58 8.29
CA VAL A 208 15.61 20.44 8.60
C VAL A 208 15.89 19.31 7.61
N ASP A 209 15.87 19.65 6.32
CA ASP A 209 16.09 18.75 5.19
C ASP A 209 16.35 19.55 3.91
N ARG A 210 16.36 18.91 2.75
CA ARG A 210 16.42 19.56 1.43
C ARG A 210 15.25 20.53 1.24
N PRO A 211 15.36 21.55 0.35
CA PRO A 211 14.33 22.59 0.15
C PRO A 211 12.93 22.06 -0.22
N SER A 212 12.86 20.86 -0.77
CA SER A 212 11.58 20.19 -1.10
C SER A 212 10.85 19.61 0.12
N CYS A 213 11.49 19.57 1.28
CA CYS A 213 10.86 19.11 2.51
C CYS A 213 9.88 20.15 3.04
N PRO A 214 8.63 19.79 3.36
CA PRO A 214 7.64 20.73 3.87
C PRO A 214 7.82 21.04 5.37
N TYR A 215 8.77 20.40 6.07
CA TYR A 215 8.92 20.54 7.51
C TYR A 215 9.62 21.85 7.89
N ASN A 216 9.03 22.56 8.83
CA ASN A 216 9.55 23.75 9.49
C ASN A 216 8.93 23.90 10.88
N ALA A 217 9.29 24.94 11.63
CA ALA A 217 8.80 25.15 12.99
C ALA A 217 7.27 25.24 13.13
N GLU A 218 6.56 25.66 12.08
CA GLU A 218 5.09 25.75 12.07
C GLU A 218 4.47 24.41 11.67
N THR A 219 4.95 23.79 10.59
CA THR A 219 4.37 22.54 10.08
C THR A 219 4.60 21.37 11.02
N LEU A 220 5.69 21.35 11.80
CA LEU A 220 5.95 20.32 12.82
C LEU A 220 4.93 20.34 13.97
N LYS A 221 4.22 21.45 14.19
CA LYS A 221 3.12 21.52 15.16
C LYS A 221 1.85 20.84 14.68
N ASP A 222 1.67 20.69 13.36
CA ASP A 222 0.52 19.98 12.77
C ASP A 222 0.76 18.46 12.79
N ARG A 223 0.49 17.86 13.96
CA ARG A 223 0.64 16.41 14.16
C ARG A 223 -0.15 15.58 13.16
N LYS A 224 -1.30 16.07 12.68
CA LYS A 224 -2.14 15.36 11.71
C LYS A 224 -1.45 15.30 10.35
N MET A 225 -0.89 16.42 9.90
CA MET A 225 -0.12 16.49 8.65
C MET A 225 1.15 15.64 8.75
N ILE A 226 1.89 15.71 9.86
CA ILE A 226 3.11 14.90 10.06
C ILE A 226 2.78 13.41 10.05
N LYS A 227 1.72 12.99 10.77
CA LYS A 227 1.28 11.59 10.78
C LYS A 227 0.95 11.09 9.39
N ALA A 228 0.18 11.86 8.62
CA ALA A 228 -0.16 11.50 7.25
C ALA A 228 1.09 11.39 6.38
N ASN A 229 2.01 12.35 6.46
CA ASN A 229 3.27 12.32 5.70
C ASN A 229 4.16 11.13 6.10
N MET A 230 4.35 10.89 7.40
CA MET A 230 5.15 9.78 7.92
C MET A 230 4.62 8.42 7.42
N LEU A 231 3.29 8.26 7.39
CA LEU A 231 2.67 7.01 6.94
C LEU A 231 2.69 6.84 5.41
N THR A 232 2.57 7.92 4.66
CA THR A 232 2.55 7.85 3.18
C THR A 232 3.94 7.83 2.55
N ASN A 233 4.96 8.29 3.24
CA ASN A 233 6.28 8.40 2.64
C ASN A 233 7.29 7.41 3.24
N PRO A 234 7.85 7.54 4.46
CA PRO A 234 8.81 6.53 4.90
C PRO A 234 8.14 5.18 5.21
N PHE A 235 7.01 5.16 5.93
CA PHE A 235 6.36 3.91 6.34
C PHE A 235 5.91 3.07 5.14
N GLU A 236 5.27 3.66 4.13
CA GLU A 236 4.78 2.95 2.94
C GLU A 236 5.88 2.13 2.24
N LYS A 237 7.11 2.64 2.20
CA LYS A 237 8.24 1.91 1.60
C LYS A 237 8.55 0.60 2.33
N PHE A 238 8.42 0.58 3.65
CA PHE A 238 8.58 -0.64 4.45
C PHE A 238 7.36 -1.56 4.37
N GLU A 239 6.16 -0.99 4.37
CA GLU A 239 4.91 -1.75 4.26
C GLU A 239 4.81 -2.47 2.92
N ARG A 240 5.12 -1.81 1.83
CA ARG A 240 5.12 -2.37 0.48
C ARG A 240 6.04 -3.59 0.35
N LYS A 241 7.18 -3.56 1.03
CA LYS A 241 8.14 -4.67 1.08
C LYS A 241 7.84 -5.67 2.21
N ARG A 242 6.69 -5.55 2.86
CA ARG A 242 6.21 -6.44 3.93
C ARG A 242 7.09 -6.48 5.18
N PHE A 243 7.93 -5.47 5.41
CA PHE A 243 8.78 -5.40 6.61
C PHE A 243 8.03 -4.86 7.81
N LEU A 244 7.12 -3.91 7.58
CA LEU A 244 6.27 -3.30 8.61
C LEU A 244 4.80 -3.36 8.20
N TYR A 245 3.91 -3.40 9.18
CA TYR A 245 2.47 -3.36 9.01
C TYR A 245 1.84 -2.33 9.94
N GLN A 246 0.74 -1.73 9.54
CA GLN A 246 -0.05 -0.85 10.38
C GLN A 246 -1.33 -1.54 10.82
N SER A 247 -1.59 -1.56 12.14
CA SER A 247 -2.93 -1.81 12.70
C SER A 247 -3.57 -0.48 13.06
N LYS A 248 -4.54 -0.04 12.25
CA LYS A 248 -5.22 1.24 12.46
C LYS A 248 -6.05 1.24 13.74
N ASP A 249 -6.74 0.14 14.02
CA ASP A 249 -7.63 0.01 15.17
C ASP A 249 -6.87 0.03 16.49
N LEU A 250 -5.65 -0.53 16.50
CA LEU A 250 -4.78 -0.54 17.67
C LEU A 250 -3.84 0.67 17.75
N GLY A 251 -3.74 1.45 16.69
CA GLY A 251 -2.82 2.59 16.62
C GLY A 251 -1.35 2.20 16.72
N VAL A 252 -0.98 1.03 16.19
CA VAL A 252 0.40 0.52 16.22
C VAL A 252 0.97 0.27 14.83
N ILE A 253 2.29 0.34 14.75
CA ILE A 253 3.09 -0.21 13.67
C ILE A 253 3.79 -1.45 14.21
N SER A 254 3.71 -2.55 13.47
CA SER A 254 4.29 -3.85 13.84
C SER A 254 5.37 -4.24 12.84
N MET A 255 6.49 -4.77 13.32
CA MET A 255 7.44 -5.46 12.47
C MET A 255 6.84 -6.79 12.01
N ASN A 256 7.12 -7.18 10.77
CA ASN A 256 6.73 -8.49 10.27
C ASN A 256 7.22 -9.58 11.24
N HIS A 257 6.34 -10.47 11.63
CA HIS A 257 6.65 -11.53 12.62
C HIS A 257 7.83 -12.40 12.18
N ALA A 258 7.88 -12.81 10.91
CA ALA A 258 8.98 -13.61 10.38
C ALA A 258 10.30 -12.83 10.37
N LEU A 259 10.27 -11.52 10.13
CA LEU A 259 11.44 -10.66 10.25
C LEU A 259 11.86 -10.52 11.72
N PHE A 260 10.92 -10.14 12.59
CA PHE A 260 11.19 -9.90 14.01
C PHE A 260 11.79 -11.13 14.70
N SER A 261 11.23 -12.32 14.44
CA SER A 261 11.72 -13.58 15.03
C SER A 261 13.13 -13.98 14.58
N ARG A 262 13.61 -13.44 13.47
CA ARG A 262 14.96 -13.70 12.93
C ARG A 262 15.95 -12.60 13.24
N MET A 263 15.50 -11.47 13.82
CA MET A 263 16.37 -10.36 14.22
C MET A 263 16.88 -10.56 15.64
N GLU A 264 18.17 -10.41 15.81
CA GLU A 264 18.87 -10.42 17.09
C GLU A 264 19.14 -9.00 17.59
N LYS A 265 19.58 -8.84 18.83
CA LYS A 265 19.89 -7.52 19.39
C LYS A 265 20.99 -6.82 18.58
N GLU A 266 21.96 -7.57 18.11
CA GLU A 266 23.07 -7.13 17.30
C GLU A 266 22.58 -6.59 15.93
N ASP A 267 21.57 -7.22 15.36
CA ASP A 267 20.94 -6.76 14.11
C ASP A 267 20.27 -5.39 14.29
N PHE A 268 19.51 -5.22 15.36
CA PHE A 268 18.89 -3.92 15.68
C PHE A 268 19.95 -2.85 15.95
N GLN A 269 21.04 -3.21 16.63
CA GLN A 269 22.13 -2.28 16.85
C GLN A 269 22.81 -1.88 15.53
N ARG A 270 23.08 -2.84 14.66
CA ARG A 270 23.60 -2.61 13.31
C ARG A 270 22.71 -1.69 12.50
N VAL A 271 21.37 -1.89 12.53
CA VAL A 271 20.42 -1.01 11.85
C VAL A 271 20.51 0.41 12.39
N LYS A 272 20.57 0.60 13.72
CA LYS A 272 20.70 1.93 14.33
C LYS A 272 21.99 2.62 13.89
N GLU A 273 23.11 1.93 13.95
CA GLU A 273 24.41 2.45 13.54
C GLU A 273 24.41 2.87 12.07
N GLN A 274 23.86 2.01 11.19
CA GLN A 274 23.72 2.35 9.78
C GLN A 274 22.86 3.59 9.58
N MET A 275 21.69 3.70 10.24
CA MET A 275 20.80 4.86 10.09
C MET A 275 21.45 6.16 10.61
N PHE A 276 22.24 6.10 11.69
CA PHE A 276 22.99 7.26 12.18
C PHE A 276 24.11 7.67 11.22
N GLU A 277 24.84 6.70 10.68
CA GLU A 277 25.87 6.98 9.69
C GLU A 277 25.28 7.55 8.40
N ASP A 278 24.20 6.97 7.91
CA ASP A 278 23.50 7.44 6.72
C ASP A 278 22.94 8.87 6.92
N LEU A 279 22.38 9.19 8.10
CA LEU A 279 21.98 10.55 8.46
C LEU A 279 23.16 11.53 8.42
N LYS A 280 24.27 11.14 9.02
CA LYS A 280 25.49 11.97 9.03
C LYS A 280 25.98 12.24 7.61
N ASN A 281 26.03 11.22 6.77
CA ASN A 281 26.46 11.34 5.38
C ASN A 281 25.47 12.17 4.56
N TYR A 282 24.18 11.94 4.73
CA TYR A 282 23.11 12.68 4.06
C TYR A 282 23.20 14.18 4.31
N TYR A 283 23.36 14.60 5.58
CA TYR A 283 23.46 16.01 5.93
C TYR A 283 24.83 16.62 5.57
N LYS A 284 25.89 15.83 5.61
CA LYS A 284 27.21 16.26 5.12
C LYS A 284 27.19 16.58 3.61
N GLU A 285 26.46 15.80 2.80
CA GLU A 285 26.25 16.09 1.38
C GLU A 285 25.46 17.37 1.15
N MET A 286 24.63 17.78 2.10
CA MET A 286 23.93 19.06 2.08
C MET A 286 24.80 20.25 2.51
N GLY A 287 26.05 20.01 2.90
CA GLY A 287 26.96 21.06 3.37
C GLY A 287 26.78 21.46 4.84
N VAL A 288 26.21 20.57 5.67
CA VAL A 288 25.88 20.83 7.08
C VAL A 288 26.59 19.87 8.00
#